data_ab6fba9be73834ca876af5343d7f55a3
#
_entry.id   ab6fba9be73834ca876af5343d7f55a3
#
_cell.length_a   1.000
_cell.length_b   1.000
_cell.length_c   1.000
_cell.angle_alpha   90.00
_cell.angle_beta   90.00
_cell.angle_gamma   90.00
#
_symmetry.space_group_name_H-M   'P 1'
#
loop_
_entity.id
_entity.type
_entity.pdbx_description
1 polymer ?
#
loop_
_entity_poly.entity_id
_entity_poly.type
_entity_poly.pdbx_seq_one_letter_code
_entity_poly.pdbx_strand_id
1 'polypeptide(L)'
;MKVLFDTNVWLDIILSRGGFWEASLTALYDCIDEDDDLCVIATSLKDVFFLVERLKDANVAYESVERMLELARPIAVDEAVCRRALPLERPDYEDGIIEAAAEIEQIECIVTRDDDAFRDLGIRRMSPLEFIKERGTEVVAL
;
A
#
# COMPACT_ATOMS: atom_id res chain seq x y z
N MET A 1 10.52 6.25 9.10
CA MET A 1 10.74 5.20 8.08
C MET A 1 9.83 5.47 6.88
N LYS A 2 10.29 5.17 5.67
CA LYS A 2 9.47 5.26 4.46
C LYS A 2 8.73 3.96 4.24
N VAL A 3 7.41 3.99 4.31
CA VAL A 3 6.55 2.80 4.24
C VAL A 3 5.57 2.95 3.09
N LEU A 4 5.48 1.93 2.25
CA LEU A 4 4.51 1.88 1.15
C LEU A 4 3.41 0.87 1.48
N PHE A 5 2.16 1.31 1.50
CA PHE A 5 1.02 0.39 1.59
C PHE A 5 0.55 0.01 0.20
N ASP A 6 0.49 -1.29 -0.05
CA ASP A 6 -0.04 -1.84 -1.30
C ASP A 6 -1.56 -1.62 -1.40
N THR A 7 -2.07 -1.67 -2.60
CA THR A 7 -3.50 -1.45 -2.91
C THR A 7 -4.43 -2.30 -2.04
N ASN A 8 -4.11 -3.58 -1.84
CA ASN A 8 -4.95 -4.48 -1.05
C ASN A 8 -5.10 -4.03 0.40
N VAL A 9 -4.07 -3.41 0.98
CA VAL A 9 -4.11 -2.90 2.37
C VAL A 9 -5.09 -1.73 2.47
N TRP A 10 -5.03 -0.80 1.53
CA TRP A 10 -5.97 0.33 1.48
C TRP A 10 -7.41 -0.15 1.29
N LEU A 11 -7.62 -1.10 0.40
CA LEU A 11 -8.96 -1.66 0.15
C LEU A 11 -9.51 -2.40 1.36
N ASP A 12 -8.69 -3.10 2.10
CA ASP A 12 -9.12 -3.75 3.35
C ASP A 12 -9.65 -2.73 4.35
N ILE A 13 -8.96 -1.60 4.49
CA ILE A 13 -9.36 -0.52 5.39
C ILE A 13 -10.66 0.13 4.90
N ILE A 14 -10.70 0.54 3.64
CA ILE A 14 -11.82 1.29 3.07
C ILE A 14 -13.10 0.46 3.04
N LEU A 15 -12.99 -0.81 2.66
CA LEU A 15 -14.14 -1.70 2.51
C LEU A 15 -14.42 -2.53 3.76
N SER A 16 -13.63 -2.37 4.81
CA SER A 16 -13.71 -3.15 6.06
C SER A 16 -13.79 -4.65 5.76
N ARG A 17 -12.84 -5.14 4.93
CA ARG A 17 -12.87 -6.54 4.50
C ARG A 17 -12.56 -7.46 5.67
N GLY A 18 -13.49 -8.39 5.93
CA GLY A 18 -13.45 -9.28 7.08
C GLY A 18 -12.16 -10.07 7.18
N GLY A 19 -11.60 -10.13 8.40
CA GLY A 19 -10.37 -10.86 8.71
C GLY A 19 -9.07 -10.11 8.44
N PHE A 20 -9.10 -9.01 7.69
CA PHE A 20 -7.88 -8.27 7.31
C PHE A 20 -7.86 -6.82 7.76
N TRP A 21 -9.02 -6.19 7.85
CA TRP A 21 -9.11 -4.73 7.99
C TRP A 21 -8.61 -4.23 9.35
N GLU A 22 -8.76 -5.01 10.40
CA GLU A 22 -8.32 -4.59 11.75
C GLU A 22 -6.79 -4.44 11.79
N ALA A 23 -6.05 -5.42 11.28
CA ALA A 23 -4.60 -5.35 11.24
C ALA A 23 -4.12 -4.24 10.30
N SER A 24 -4.77 -4.08 9.16
CA SER A 24 -4.44 -3.02 8.21
C SER A 24 -4.70 -1.63 8.78
N LEU A 25 -5.82 -1.45 9.48
CA LEU A 25 -6.15 -0.18 10.15
C LEU A 25 -5.16 0.11 11.27
N THR A 26 -4.80 -0.91 12.05
CA THR A 26 -3.80 -0.77 13.12
C THR A 26 -2.44 -0.36 12.55
N ALA A 27 -2.03 -0.95 11.43
CA ALA A 27 -0.80 -0.57 10.74
C ALA A 27 -0.83 0.89 10.30
N LEU A 28 -1.97 1.36 9.81
CA LEU A 28 -2.15 2.77 9.44
C LEU A 28 -1.98 3.69 10.65
N TYR A 29 -2.61 3.37 11.77
CA TYR A 29 -2.47 4.15 13.00
C TYR A 29 -1.03 4.16 13.50
N ASP A 30 -0.33 3.01 13.43
CA ASP A 30 1.09 2.95 13.81
C ASP A 30 1.94 3.89 12.97
N CYS A 31 1.71 3.94 11.67
CA CYS A 31 2.45 4.87 10.80
C CYS A 31 2.20 6.33 11.19
N ILE A 32 0.97 6.67 11.52
CA ILE A 32 0.61 8.03 11.94
C ILE A 32 1.25 8.36 13.28
N ASP A 33 1.16 7.46 14.25
CA ASP A 33 1.68 7.67 15.61
C ASP A 33 3.20 7.77 15.63
N GLU A 34 3.88 6.98 14.79
CA GLU A 34 5.35 6.99 14.69
C GLU A 34 5.88 8.03 13.71
N ASP A 35 4.98 8.81 13.11
CA ASP A 35 5.32 9.85 12.13
C ASP A 35 6.16 9.30 10.96
N ASP A 36 5.78 8.14 10.46
CA ASP A 36 6.40 7.54 9.28
C ASP A 36 6.03 8.33 8.01
N ASP A 37 6.90 8.29 7.01
CA ASP A 37 6.57 8.77 5.68
C ASP A 37 5.76 7.68 4.99
N LEU A 38 4.44 7.71 5.19
CA LEU A 38 3.54 6.75 4.58
C LEU A 38 3.29 7.12 3.13
N CYS A 39 3.52 6.16 2.25
CA CYS A 39 3.41 6.35 0.81
C CYS A 39 2.36 5.43 0.19
N VAL A 40 1.82 5.87 -0.92
CA VAL A 40 0.94 5.10 -1.79
C VAL A 40 1.42 5.28 -3.23
N ILE A 41 1.46 4.21 -4.02
CA ILE A 41 1.82 4.36 -5.42
C ILE A 41 0.68 5.06 -6.18
N ALA A 42 1.02 6.01 -7.03
CA ALA A 42 0.01 6.87 -7.70
C ALA A 42 -1.05 6.06 -8.45
N THR A 43 -0.68 4.95 -9.08
CA THR A 43 -1.62 4.08 -9.79
C THR A 43 -2.62 3.38 -8.88
N SER A 44 -2.26 3.17 -7.60
CA SER A 44 -3.19 2.56 -6.62
C SER A 44 -4.41 3.44 -6.36
N LEU A 45 -4.25 4.75 -6.47
CA LEU A 45 -5.38 5.68 -6.26
C LEU A 45 -6.50 5.42 -7.26
N LYS A 46 -6.16 5.21 -8.51
CA LYS A 46 -7.13 4.90 -9.55
C LYS A 46 -7.74 3.51 -9.36
N ASP A 47 -6.94 2.54 -8.96
CA ASP A 47 -7.42 1.17 -8.74
C ASP A 47 -8.41 1.12 -7.57
N VAL A 48 -8.11 1.82 -6.48
CA VAL A 48 -9.03 1.97 -5.35
C VAL A 48 -10.30 2.68 -5.80
N PHE A 49 -10.18 3.78 -6.55
CA PHE A 49 -11.34 4.53 -7.02
C PHE A 49 -12.32 3.63 -7.78
N PHE A 50 -11.84 2.92 -8.80
CA PHE A 50 -12.72 2.12 -9.64
C PHE A 50 -13.36 0.94 -8.90
N LEU A 51 -12.64 0.32 -8.00
CA LEU A 51 -13.22 -0.78 -7.22
C LEU A 51 -14.27 -0.28 -6.23
N VAL A 52 -13.98 0.81 -5.52
CA VAL A 52 -14.92 1.40 -4.55
C VAL A 52 -16.16 1.93 -5.28
N GLU A 53 -15.98 2.58 -6.43
CA GLU A 53 -17.12 3.04 -7.25
C GLU A 53 -18.03 1.89 -7.62
N ARG A 54 -17.46 0.76 -8.04
CA ARG A 54 -18.22 -0.43 -8.43
C ARG A 54 -19.00 -1.04 -7.27
N LEU A 55 -18.38 -1.11 -6.10
CA LEU A 55 -18.95 -1.78 -4.93
C LEU A 55 -19.86 -0.87 -4.09
N LYS A 56 -19.67 0.42 -4.18
CA LYS A 56 -20.42 1.43 -3.44
C LYS A 56 -21.02 2.44 -4.41
N ASP A 57 -20.41 3.63 -4.53
CA ASP A 57 -20.79 4.65 -5.50
C ASP A 57 -19.63 5.62 -5.72
N ALA A 58 -19.82 6.54 -6.66
CA ALA A 58 -18.79 7.51 -7.02
C ALA A 58 -18.43 8.46 -5.87
N ASN A 59 -19.41 8.87 -5.07
CA ASN A 59 -19.15 9.78 -3.94
C ASN A 59 -18.22 9.13 -2.92
N VAL A 60 -18.50 7.87 -2.55
CA VAL A 60 -17.65 7.12 -1.63
C VAL A 60 -16.26 6.91 -2.22
N ALA A 61 -16.17 6.66 -3.53
CA ALA A 61 -14.88 6.50 -4.21
C ALA A 61 -14.04 7.78 -4.14
N TYR A 62 -14.62 8.94 -4.43
CA TYR A 62 -13.91 10.22 -4.32
C TYR A 62 -13.48 10.53 -2.89
N GLU A 63 -14.35 10.31 -1.91
CA GLU A 63 -14.01 10.48 -0.50
C GLU A 63 -12.85 9.58 -0.08
N SER A 64 -12.84 8.34 -0.56
CA SER A 64 -11.78 7.39 -0.24
C SER A 64 -10.43 7.86 -0.77
N VAL A 65 -10.38 8.30 -2.03
CA VAL A 65 -9.14 8.82 -2.63
C VAL A 65 -8.68 10.09 -1.92
N GLU A 66 -9.60 10.99 -1.62
CA GLU A 66 -9.29 12.21 -0.88
C GLU A 66 -8.67 11.89 0.49
N ARG A 67 -9.24 10.93 1.21
CA ARG A 67 -8.72 10.50 2.50
C ARG A 67 -7.33 9.86 2.36
N MET A 68 -7.11 9.05 1.35
CA MET A 68 -5.79 8.48 1.09
C MET A 68 -4.74 9.56 0.87
N LEU A 69 -5.09 10.61 0.13
CA LEU A 69 -4.17 11.73 -0.15
C LEU A 69 -3.90 12.59 1.09
N GLU A 70 -4.82 12.62 2.05
CA GLU A 70 -4.59 13.27 3.34
C GLU A 70 -3.64 12.48 4.24
N LEU A 71 -3.66 11.15 4.13
CA LEU A 71 -2.93 10.24 5.01
C LEU A 71 -1.60 9.77 4.45
N ALA A 72 -1.45 9.75 3.14
CA ALA A 72 -0.29 9.18 2.48
C ALA A 72 0.19 10.06 1.34
N ARG A 73 1.49 10.00 1.10
CA ARG A 73 2.13 10.73 0.00
C ARG A 73 2.14 9.84 -1.25
N PRO A 74 1.54 10.26 -2.37
CA PRO A 74 1.63 9.46 -3.59
C PRO A 74 3.04 9.51 -4.17
N ILE A 75 3.56 8.34 -4.57
CA ILE A 75 4.83 8.25 -5.27
C ILE A 75 4.59 8.10 -6.77
N ALA A 76 5.45 8.75 -7.55
CA ALA A 76 5.25 8.88 -8.98
C ALA A 76 5.42 7.56 -9.72
N VAL A 77 4.61 7.39 -10.77
CA VAL A 77 4.83 6.38 -11.81
C VAL A 77 5.07 7.15 -13.10
N ASP A 78 6.33 7.53 -13.31
CA ASP A 78 6.78 8.30 -14.46
C ASP A 78 7.49 7.41 -15.50
N GLU A 79 8.08 8.03 -16.51
CA GLU A 79 8.79 7.29 -17.56
C GLU A 79 9.92 6.43 -16.97
N ALA A 80 10.66 6.96 -16.01
CA ALA A 80 11.78 6.23 -15.39
C ALA A 80 11.29 4.95 -14.70
N VAL A 81 10.20 5.02 -13.96
CA VAL A 81 9.57 3.86 -13.32
C VAL A 81 9.11 2.85 -14.36
N CYS A 82 8.42 3.32 -15.39
CA CYS A 82 7.88 2.45 -16.44
C CYS A 82 8.99 1.68 -17.16
N ARG A 83 10.10 2.34 -17.47
CA ARG A 83 11.24 1.71 -18.13
C ARG A 83 11.98 0.73 -17.22
N ARG A 84 12.19 1.13 -15.96
CA ARG A 84 12.90 0.27 -14.99
C ARG A 84 12.12 -0.99 -14.64
N ALA A 85 10.80 -0.95 -14.74
CA ALA A 85 9.94 -2.10 -14.45
C ALA A 85 10.09 -3.24 -15.48
N LEU A 86 10.44 -2.92 -16.73
CA LEU A 86 10.48 -3.90 -17.82
C LEU A 86 11.46 -5.05 -17.56
N PRO A 87 12.75 -4.83 -17.19
CA PRO A 87 13.70 -5.92 -16.99
C PRO A 87 13.45 -6.73 -15.73
N LEU A 88 12.59 -6.26 -14.82
CA LEU A 88 12.32 -6.99 -13.58
C LEU A 88 11.49 -8.25 -13.83
N GLU A 89 10.62 -8.26 -14.84
CA GLU A 89 9.79 -9.41 -15.23
C GLU A 89 9.03 -10.05 -14.07
N ARG A 90 8.49 -9.25 -13.16
CA ARG A 90 7.97 -9.70 -11.85
C ARG A 90 6.49 -9.49 -11.64
N PRO A 91 5.87 -10.52 -11.03
CA PRO A 91 5.41 -11.71 -11.74
C PRO A 91 4.64 -11.26 -12.95
N ASP A 92 4.25 -9.97 -12.91
CA ASP A 92 3.72 -9.24 -14.05
C ASP A 92 4.28 -7.81 -14.06
N TYR A 93 3.89 -7.03 -15.06
CA TYR A 93 4.39 -5.65 -15.22
C TYR A 93 3.94 -4.72 -14.10
N GLU A 94 2.74 -4.91 -13.57
CA GLU A 94 2.23 -4.11 -12.46
C GLU A 94 3.11 -4.26 -11.21
N ASP A 95 3.49 -5.49 -10.89
CA ASP A 95 4.41 -5.77 -9.78
C ASP A 95 5.78 -5.16 -10.03
N GLY A 96 6.24 -5.18 -11.27
CA GLY A 96 7.47 -4.52 -11.68
C GLY A 96 7.41 -3.01 -11.46
N ILE A 97 6.30 -2.37 -11.76
CA ILE A 97 6.09 -0.93 -11.51
C ILE A 97 6.18 -0.61 -10.03
N ILE A 98 5.54 -1.40 -9.18
CA ILE A 98 5.57 -1.20 -7.73
C ILE A 98 7.01 -1.29 -7.21
N GLU A 99 7.74 -2.32 -7.63
CA GLU A 99 9.13 -2.51 -7.23
C GLU A 99 10.03 -1.37 -7.71
N ALA A 100 9.92 -0.99 -8.97
CA ALA A 100 10.73 0.09 -9.53
C ALA A 100 10.45 1.42 -8.85
N ALA A 101 9.19 1.76 -8.62
CA ALA A 101 8.80 2.98 -7.93
C ALA A 101 9.32 2.98 -6.49
N ALA A 102 9.19 1.86 -5.80
CA ALA A 102 9.67 1.73 -4.42
C ALA A 102 11.19 1.86 -4.32
N GLU A 103 11.94 1.28 -5.26
CA GLU A 103 13.39 1.43 -5.29
C GLU A 103 13.81 2.89 -5.50
N ILE A 104 13.22 3.58 -6.48
CA ILE A 104 13.54 4.97 -6.80
C ILE A 104 13.24 5.88 -5.62
N GLU A 105 12.13 5.67 -4.94
CA GLU A 105 11.74 6.45 -3.75
C GLU A 105 12.46 6.03 -2.48
N GLN A 106 13.24 4.97 -2.52
CA GLN A 106 13.95 4.44 -1.35
C GLN A 106 13.01 4.01 -0.23
N ILE A 107 11.94 3.33 -0.61
CA ILE A 107 11.00 2.74 0.35
C ILE A 107 11.74 1.67 1.17
N GLU A 108 11.56 1.72 2.48
CA GLU A 108 12.22 0.80 3.42
C GLU A 108 11.40 -0.45 3.68
N CYS A 109 10.07 -0.33 3.61
CA CYS A 109 9.16 -1.47 3.83
C CYS A 109 7.90 -1.33 2.99
N ILE A 110 7.52 -2.41 2.32
CA ILE A 110 6.22 -2.50 1.65
C ILE A 110 5.30 -3.34 2.52
N VAL A 111 4.16 -2.78 2.92
CA VAL A 111 3.12 -3.51 3.65
C VAL A 111 2.10 -4.02 2.65
N THR A 112 1.95 -5.33 2.59
CA THR A 112 1.10 -6.00 1.61
C THR A 112 0.60 -7.32 2.16
N ARG A 113 -0.57 -7.79 1.69
CA ARG A 113 -1.03 -9.14 1.97
C ARG A 113 -0.45 -10.17 1.00
N ASP A 114 0.12 -9.71 -0.10
CA ASP A 114 0.73 -10.56 -1.13
C ASP A 114 2.24 -10.57 -0.94
N ASP A 115 2.72 -11.43 -0.05
CA ASP A 115 4.15 -11.55 0.26
C ASP A 115 4.90 -12.50 -0.68
N ASP A 116 4.19 -13.42 -1.36
CA ASP A 116 4.82 -14.43 -2.22
C ASP A 116 5.41 -13.84 -3.51
N ALA A 117 4.78 -12.81 -4.04
CA ALA A 117 5.16 -12.22 -5.33
C ALA A 117 6.54 -11.55 -5.33
N PHE A 118 7.10 -11.26 -4.15
CA PHE A 118 8.22 -10.33 -4.04
C PHE A 118 9.36 -10.80 -3.13
N ARG A 119 9.41 -12.08 -2.79
CA ARG A 119 10.35 -12.62 -1.79
C ARG A 119 11.83 -12.38 -2.08
N ASP A 120 12.18 -12.26 -3.36
CA ASP A 120 13.57 -12.15 -3.81
C ASP A 120 14.00 -10.72 -4.09
N LEU A 121 13.19 -9.74 -3.73
CA LEU A 121 13.45 -8.35 -4.02
C LEU A 121 14.09 -7.66 -2.80
N GLY A 122 14.93 -6.67 -3.05
CA GLY A 122 15.75 -6.04 -2.03
C GLY A 122 14.98 -5.22 -0.98
N ILE A 123 13.70 -4.90 -1.24
CA ILE A 123 12.88 -4.14 -0.30
C ILE A 123 12.12 -5.10 0.58
N ARG A 124 12.18 -4.84 1.88
CA ARG A 124 11.51 -5.65 2.89
C ARG A 124 10.00 -5.60 2.70
N ARG A 125 9.35 -6.76 2.80
CA ARG A 125 7.89 -6.88 2.76
C ARG A 125 7.36 -7.51 4.01
N MET A 126 6.20 -6.99 4.44
CA MET A 126 5.53 -7.46 5.64
C MET A 126 4.03 -7.42 5.41
N SER A 127 3.33 -8.40 5.95
CA SER A 127 1.87 -8.28 6.08
C SER A 127 1.55 -7.21 7.11
N PRO A 128 0.33 -6.65 7.12
CA PRO A 128 -0.08 -5.72 8.17
C PRO A 128 0.15 -6.28 9.57
N LEU A 129 -0.18 -7.56 9.78
CA LEU A 129 -0.02 -8.21 11.08
C LEU A 129 1.46 -8.32 11.48
N GLU A 130 2.34 -8.71 10.56
CA GLU A 130 3.78 -8.76 10.81
C GLU A 130 4.35 -7.38 11.14
N PHE A 131 3.91 -6.36 10.40
CA PHE A 131 4.34 -4.98 10.59
C PHE A 131 4.03 -4.48 12.00
N ILE A 132 2.79 -4.66 12.47
CA ILE A 132 2.40 -4.21 13.81
C ILE A 132 3.05 -5.03 14.92
N LYS A 133 3.21 -6.33 14.71
CA LYS A 133 3.89 -7.21 15.70
C LYS A 133 5.34 -6.79 15.91
N GLU A 134 6.05 -6.48 14.87
CA GLU A 134 7.44 -6.02 14.96
C GLU A 134 7.54 -4.72 15.76
N ARG A 135 6.53 -3.88 15.69
CA ARG A 135 6.46 -2.62 16.43
C ARG A 135 5.92 -2.78 17.85
N GLY A 136 5.54 -3.97 18.24
CA GLY A 136 4.98 -4.26 19.56
C GLY A 136 3.55 -3.76 19.75
N THR A 137 2.81 -3.57 18.66
CA THR A 137 1.44 -3.06 18.68
C THR A 137 0.44 -4.19 18.61
N GLU A 138 -0.61 -4.11 19.43
CA GLU A 138 -1.72 -5.06 19.39
C GLU A 138 -2.77 -4.59 18.38
N VAL A 139 -3.46 -5.57 17.76
CA VAL A 139 -4.55 -5.28 16.83
C VAL A 139 -5.65 -4.52 17.57
N VAL A 140 -6.15 -3.44 16.93
CA VAL A 140 -7.25 -2.65 17.48
C VAL A 140 -8.47 -3.52 17.65
N ALA A 141 -9.03 -3.53 18.87
CA ALA A 141 -10.29 -4.21 19.17
C ALA A 141 -11.45 -3.25 18.86
N LEU A 142 -12.16 -3.54 17.78
CA LEU A 142 -13.31 -2.74 17.37
C LEU A 142 -14.60 -3.51 17.58
#